data_04ca585de4a8159acd270bb5c2fbc6b5
#
_entry.id   04ca585de4a8159acd270bb5c2fbc6b5
#
_cell.length_a   1.000
_cell.length_b   1.000
_cell.length_c   1.000
_cell.angle_alpha   90.00
_cell.angle_beta   90.00
_cell.angle_gamma   90.00
#
_symmetry.space_group_name_H-M   'P 1'
#
loop_
_entity.id
_entity.type
_entity.pdbx_description
1 polymer ?
#
loop_
_entity_poly.entity_id
_entity_poly.type
_entity_poly.pdbx_seq_one_letter_code
_entity_poly.pdbx_strand_id
1 'polypeptide(L)'
;MTTTPGSRPGRVYPWYVLFVLVLVYVLNFIDRQIVVILAERIKADLKVTDAQLGFLYGTVFAVFFAVFAIPLGRLADAWDRRRLIAWGTAFWSLMTALSGLARGFGPLALARLGVGAGEARAAPAAYSLLSDWFPRERRGAVLGIFSSGIFIGAGLGLGIGGFIVDRWDAAFPGGTAPLGLHGWQAAFLVVGLPGLALALWVRTLREPPRGGFGAPHVAEDPHPFRLFLREMAAVIPPFTLVTLARGGAGPSGLAINVGTAFLLAVAAAILTRLLGTAPQWIALAIGLYSVFSWAQGLRLKSRADFDLVFRNPPLVLSNVGFGLVTFGTYSTSLWIAPFFLRVHRLDIAKVGLLLGGLLAAGGWLGATCGGLLADAWHRRTPRGRLYVGVLTATLALPLGFILLSLRSPSAALLLSLPVAILTGLWIGPAASTVQELVPPRLRATASAVYILHTTFLGLALGPYAVGRLSVYTGDLKSALLLALPVQGVAAALLFLAARRIPRA
;
A
#
# COMPACT_ATOMS: atom_id res chain seq x y z
N MET A 1 -16.54 8.62 -42.29
CA MET A 1 -15.47 7.60 -42.41
C MET A 1 -15.79 6.49 -41.42
N THR A 2 -16.34 5.39 -41.90
CA THR A 2 -16.70 4.19 -41.14
C THR A 2 -15.42 3.46 -40.77
N THR A 3 -15.00 3.56 -39.50
CA THR A 3 -13.88 2.76 -38.98
C THR A 3 -14.35 1.30 -38.89
N THR A 4 -13.80 0.45 -39.69
CA THR A 4 -13.91 -1.01 -39.64
C THR A 4 -13.67 -1.49 -38.19
N PRO A 5 -14.51 -2.42 -37.65
CA PRO A 5 -14.26 -3.01 -36.34
C PRO A 5 -12.92 -3.76 -36.40
N GLY A 6 -11.93 -3.25 -35.68
CA GLY A 6 -10.58 -3.80 -35.63
C GLY A 6 -10.64 -5.29 -35.30
N SER A 7 -9.98 -6.11 -36.14
CA SER A 7 -9.79 -7.54 -35.94
C SER A 7 -9.43 -7.81 -34.49
N ARG A 8 -10.17 -8.73 -33.83
CA ARG A 8 -9.83 -9.20 -32.47
C ARG A 8 -8.36 -9.61 -32.47
N PRO A 9 -7.52 -9.02 -31.63
CA PRO A 9 -6.12 -9.41 -31.55
C PRO A 9 -6.05 -10.91 -31.24
N GLY A 10 -5.08 -11.60 -31.84
CA GLY A 10 -4.92 -13.05 -31.73
C GLY A 10 -4.93 -13.49 -30.25
N ARG A 11 -5.28 -14.75 -29.99
CA ARG A 11 -5.40 -15.35 -28.65
C ARG A 11 -4.18 -15.13 -27.73
N VAL A 12 -3.01 -14.85 -28.28
CA VAL A 12 -1.74 -14.64 -27.55
C VAL A 12 -1.59 -13.22 -27.01
N TYR A 13 -2.14 -12.20 -27.69
CA TYR A 13 -1.92 -10.80 -27.31
C TYR A 13 -2.42 -10.43 -25.90
N PRO A 14 -3.57 -10.89 -25.39
CA PRO A 14 -3.98 -10.63 -24.01
C PRO A 14 -2.97 -11.14 -22.96
N TRP A 15 -2.34 -12.30 -23.22
CA TRP A 15 -1.32 -12.86 -22.34
C TRP A 15 -0.01 -12.05 -22.36
N TYR A 16 0.35 -11.50 -23.51
CA TYR A 16 1.45 -10.54 -23.61
C TYR A 16 1.17 -9.28 -22.81
N VAL A 17 -0.06 -8.73 -22.87
CA VAL A 17 -0.46 -7.58 -22.04
C VAL A 17 -0.38 -7.94 -20.56
N LEU A 18 -0.87 -9.10 -20.14
CA LEU A 18 -0.76 -9.59 -18.77
C LEU A 18 0.71 -9.65 -18.33
N PHE A 19 1.58 -10.23 -19.13
CA PHE A 19 3.02 -10.33 -18.82
C PHE A 19 3.65 -8.96 -18.58
N VAL A 20 3.43 -7.99 -19.47
CA VAL A 20 3.97 -6.63 -19.31
C VAL A 20 3.42 -5.96 -18.05
N LEU A 21 2.13 -6.11 -17.76
CA LEU A 21 1.53 -5.54 -16.55
C LEU A 21 2.01 -6.22 -15.27
N VAL A 22 2.30 -7.53 -15.29
CA VAL A 22 2.96 -8.23 -14.18
C VAL A 22 4.35 -7.66 -13.94
N LEU A 23 5.13 -7.38 -14.98
CA LEU A 23 6.45 -6.74 -14.83
C LEU A 23 6.32 -5.34 -14.20
N VAL A 24 5.33 -4.54 -14.62
CA VAL A 24 5.05 -3.24 -14.00
C VAL A 24 4.75 -3.40 -12.51
N TYR A 25 3.96 -4.42 -12.16
CA TYR A 25 3.55 -4.64 -10.77
C TYR A 25 4.68 -5.19 -9.90
N VAL A 26 5.52 -6.06 -10.47
CA VAL A 26 6.77 -6.53 -9.84
C VAL A 26 7.70 -5.35 -9.56
N LEU A 27 7.94 -4.49 -10.56
CA LEU A 27 8.79 -3.30 -10.39
C LEU A 27 8.24 -2.36 -9.32
N ASN A 28 6.93 -2.15 -9.30
CA ASN A 28 6.26 -1.34 -8.28
C ASN A 28 6.58 -1.84 -6.85
N PHE A 29 6.53 -3.14 -6.62
CA PHE A 29 6.84 -3.72 -5.32
C PHE A 29 8.34 -3.82 -5.02
N ILE A 30 9.21 -3.91 -6.05
CA ILE A 30 10.65 -3.73 -5.87
C ILE A 30 10.94 -2.33 -5.32
N ASP A 31 10.37 -1.28 -5.92
CA ASP A 31 10.54 0.12 -5.49
C ASP A 31 10.11 0.37 -4.04
N ARG A 32 9.06 -0.31 -3.60
CA ARG A 32 8.61 -0.23 -2.20
C ARG A 32 9.55 -0.93 -1.25
N GLN A 33 9.97 -2.13 -1.59
CA GLN A 33 10.70 -3.00 -0.67
C GLN A 33 12.20 -2.73 -0.65
N ILE A 34 12.75 -2.08 -1.67
CA ILE A 34 14.17 -1.75 -1.68
C ILE A 34 14.54 -0.83 -0.50
N VAL A 35 13.66 0.08 -0.10
CA VAL A 35 13.90 0.96 1.07
C VAL A 35 14.13 0.15 2.35
N VAL A 36 13.49 -1.01 2.48
CA VAL A 36 13.59 -1.88 3.66
C VAL A 36 15.00 -2.39 3.88
N ILE A 37 15.62 -2.93 2.82
CA ILE A 37 16.98 -3.46 2.91
C ILE A 37 18.02 -2.34 2.97
N LEU A 38 17.73 -1.18 2.38
CA LEU A 38 18.60 0.00 2.37
C LEU A 38 18.51 0.83 3.66
N ALA A 39 17.54 0.55 4.54
CA ALA A 39 17.23 1.39 5.71
C ALA A 39 18.45 1.69 6.59
N GLU A 40 19.29 0.69 6.86
CA GLU A 40 20.50 0.87 7.69
C GLU A 40 21.54 1.74 7.00
N ARG A 41 21.72 1.59 5.69
CA ARG A 41 22.67 2.40 4.92
C ARG A 41 22.20 3.85 4.80
N ILE A 42 20.93 4.06 4.56
CA ILE A 42 20.30 5.39 4.53
C ILE A 42 20.43 6.06 5.91
N LYS A 43 20.18 5.30 6.99
CA LYS A 43 20.30 5.79 8.36
C LYS A 43 21.73 6.27 8.68
N ALA A 44 22.70 5.46 8.33
CA ALA A 44 24.12 5.76 8.60
C ALA A 44 24.60 6.99 7.80
N ASP A 45 24.24 7.08 6.53
CA ASP A 45 24.69 8.14 5.63
C ASP A 45 23.98 9.48 5.89
N LEU A 46 22.65 9.48 5.92
CA LEU A 46 21.86 10.70 6.12
C LEU A 46 21.64 11.07 7.59
N LYS A 47 22.18 10.29 8.53
CA LYS A 47 22.07 10.48 10.00
C LYS A 47 20.61 10.64 10.47
N VAL A 48 19.70 9.90 9.84
CA VAL A 48 18.27 9.91 10.18
C VAL A 48 17.95 8.95 11.31
N THR A 49 16.89 9.26 12.06
CA THR A 49 16.40 8.41 13.14
C THR A 49 15.52 7.27 12.60
N ASP A 50 15.29 6.22 13.40
CA ASP A 50 14.36 5.14 13.05
C ASP A 50 12.92 5.67 12.84
N ALA A 51 12.51 6.68 13.61
CA ALA A 51 11.22 7.35 13.42
C ALA A 51 11.12 8.01 12.03
N GLN A 52 12.18 8.65 11.55
CA GLN A 52 12.24 9.24 10.22
C GLN A 52 12.26 8.17 9.11
N LEU A 53 12.93 7.03 9.32
CA LEU A 53 12.84 5.89 8.39
C LEU A 53 11.42 5.33 8.30
N GLY A 54 10.76 5.16 9.44
CA GLY A 54 9.35 4.74 9.49
C GLY A 54 8.42 5.72 8.77
N PHE A 55 8.66 7.02 8.88
CA PHE A 55 7.97 8.06 8.13
C PHE A 55 8.20 7.96 6.61
N LEU A 56 9.44 7.78 6.18
CA LEU A 56 9.81 7.65 4.76
C LEU A 56 9.16 6.43 4.09
N TYR A 57 9.17 5.29 4.76
CA TYR A 57 8.57 4.06 4.24
C TYR A 57 7.04 4.11 4.28
N GLY A 58 6.50 4.57 5.40
CA GLY A 58 5.07 4.48 5.69
C GLY A 58 4.29 5.74 5.29
N THR A 59 4.38 6.78 6.09
CA THR A 59 3.44 7.92 6.05
C THR A 59 3.54 8.74 4.78
N VAL A 60 4.75 9.06 4.33
CA VAL A 60 4.96 9.84 3.09
C VAL A 60 4.29 9.16 1.92
N PHE A 61 4.52 7.86 1.78
CA PHE A 61 3.92 7.05 0.74
C PHE A 61 2.40 6.93 0.94
N ALA A 62 1.95 6.55 2.14
CA ALA A 62 0.57 6.21 2.46
C ALA A 62 -0.40 7.37 2.24
N VAL A 63 -0.07 8.56 2.76
CA VAL A 63 -0.96 9.73 2.69
C VAL A 63 -1.18 10.15 1.25
N PHE A 64 -0.10 10.26 0.48
CA PHE A 64 -0.21 10.69 -0.92
C PHE A 64 -0.83 9.61 -1.81
N PHE A 65 -0.50 8.34 -1.57
CA PHE A 65 -1.21 7.23 -2.21
C PHE A 65 -2.72 7.30 -1.98
N ALA A 66 -3.16 7.51 -0.72
CA ALA A 66 -4.57 7.59 -0.37
C ALA A 66 -5.28 8.81 -1.00
N VAL A 67 -4.65 10.00 -0.95
CA VAL A 67 -5.20 11.24 -1.50
C VAL A 67 -5.36 11.16 -3.02
N PHE A 68 -4.36 10.61 -3.72
CA PHE A 68 -4.38 10.52 -5.18
C PHE A 68 -5.17 9.31 -5.71
N ALA A 69 -5.42 8.27 -4.91
CA ALA A 69 -6.08 7.04 -5.37
C ALA A 69 -7.49 7.31 -5.93
N ILE A 70 -8.30 8.15 -5.27
CA ILE A 70 -9.68 8.46 -5.71
C ILE A 70 -9.70 9.26 -7.02
N PRO A 71 -9.01 10.42 -7.14
CA PRO A 71 -8.99 11.21 -8.38
C PRO A 71 -8.41 10.43 -9.57
N LEU A 72 -7.34 9.67 -9.33
CA LEU A 72 -6.69 8.89 -10.38
C LEU A 72 -7.49 7.64 -10.78
N GLY A 73 -8.28 7.07 -9.87
CA GLY A 73 -9.25 6.04 -10.19
C GLY A 73 -10.30 6.55 -11.16
N ARG A 74 -10.87 7.74 -10.90
CA ARG A 74 -11.82 8.39 -11.81
C ARG A 74 -11.20 8.73 -13.17
N LEU A 75 -9.95 9.16 -13.18
CA LEU A 75 -9.23 9.40 -14.44
C LEU A 75 -9.03 8.09 -15.23
N ALA A 76 -8.75 6.97 -14.56
CA ALA A 76 -8.66 5.67 -15.20
C ALA A 76 -9.99 5.22 -15.84
N ASP A 77 -11.12 5.59 -15.22
CA ASP A 77 -12.44 5.32 -15.77
C ASP A 77 -12.79 6.20 -16.98
N ALA A 78 -12.18 7.39 -17.10
CA ALA A 78 -12.52 8.40 -18.11
C ALA A 78 -11.50 8.50 -19.25
N TRP A 79 -10.26 8.04 -19.09
CA TRP A 79 -9.16 8.21 -20.02
C TRP A 79 -8.47 6.88 -20.38
N ASP A 80 -7.61 6.87 -21.42
CA ASP A 80 -6.79 5.73 -21.88
C ASP A 80 -5.96 5.15 -20.71
N ARG A 81 -6.32 3.95 -20.25
CA ARG A 81 -5.71 3.28 -19.08
C ARG A 81 -4.25 2.91 -19.34
N ARG A 82 -3.92 2.52 -20.56
CA ARG A 82 -2.56 2.21 -21.01
C ARG A 82 -1.65 3.43 -20.87
N ARG A 83 -2.09 4.60 -21.38
CA ARG A 83 -1.33 5.86 -21.24
C ARG A 83 -1.20 6.25 -19.79
N LEU A 84 -2.27 6.08 -19.02
CA LEU A 84 -2.27 6.37 -17.60
C LEU A 84 -1.26 5.52 -16.83
N ILE A 85 -1.19 4.20 -17.10
CA ILE A 85 -0.20 3.29 -16.50
C ILE A 85 1.21 3.70 -16.95
N ALA A 86 1.43 3.97 -18.24
CA ALA A 86 2.73 4.37 -18.77
C ALA A 86 3.26 5.65 -18.11
N TRP A 87 2.46 6.72 -18.06
CA TRP A 87 2.85 7.97 -17.39
C TRP A 87 3.11 7.79 -15.90
N GLY A 88 2.29 6.97 -15.23
CA GLY A 88 2.54 6.64 -13.84
C GLY A 88 3.84 5.91 -13.63
N THR A 89 4.08 4.87 -14.43
CA THR A 89 5.32 4.11 -14.37
C THR A 89 6.53 5.00 -14.60
N ALA A 90 6.50 5.87 -15.62
CA ALA A 90 7.56 6.84 -15.87
C ALA A 90 7.78 7.78 -14.68
N PHE A 91 6.70 8.32 -14.11
CA PHE A 91 6.79 9.29 -13.04
C PHE A 91 7.34 8.66 -11.74
N TRP A 92 6.80 7.52 -11.25
CA TRP A 92 7.34 6.93 -10.04
C TRP A 92 8.77 6.40 -10.23
N SER A 93 9.09 5.84 -11.42
CA SER A 93 10.45 5.37 -11.72
C SER A 93 11.46 6.50 -11.75
N LEU A 94 11.08 7.67 -12.28
CA LEU A 94 11.89 8.89 -12.18
C LEU A 94 12.08 9.31 -10.72
N MET A 95 11.02 9.29 -9.91
CA MET A 95 11.11 9.62 -8.49
C MET A 95 11.97 8.61 -7.72
N THR A 96 11.91 7.33 -8.07
CA THR A 96 12.81 6.30 -7.50
C THR A 96 14.26 6.59 -7.87
N ALA A 97 14.55 6.90 -9.14
CA ALA A 97 15.90 7.28 -9.55
C ALA A 97 16.38 8.56 -8.84
N LEU A 98 15.52 9.56 -8.69
CA LEU A 98 15.82 10.80 -7.93
C LEU A 98 16.06 10.53 -6.44
N SER A 99 15.45 9.47 -5.86
CA SER A 99 15.77 9.03 -4.49
C SER A 99 17.24 8.64 -4.38
N GLY A 100 17.85 8.06 -5.42
CA GLY A 100 19.28 7.74 -5.49
C GLY A 100 20.21 8.95 -5.62
N LEU A 101 19.68 10.14 -5.93
CA LEU A 101 20.45 11.38 -5.96
C LEU A 101 20.25 12.25 -4.71
N ALA A 102 19.46 11.77 -3.75
CA ALA A 102 19.19 12.52 -2.54
C ALA A 102 20.43 12.61 -1.66
N ARG A 103 20.74 13.82 -1.19
CA ARG A 103 21.85 14.12 -0.27
C ARG A 103 21.37 14.52 1.13
N GLY A 104 20.11 14.20 1.47
CA GLY A 104 19.52 14.54 2.75
C GLY A 104 18.10 14.01 2.88
N PHE A 105 17.55 14.09 4.10
CA PHE A 105 16.21 13.61 4.42
C PHE A 105 15.10 14.27 3.58
N GLY A 106 15.15 15.60 3.43
CA GLY A 106 14.12 16.35 2.70
C GLY A 106 13.97 15.95 1.24
N PRO A 107 15.04 15.99 0.42
CA PRO A 107 15.02 15.50 -0.97
C PRO A 107 14.57 14.05 -1.09
N LEU A 108 15.03 13.16 -0.19
CA LEU A 108 14.60 11.77 -0.19
C LEU A 108 13.09 11.65 0.11
N ALA A 109 12.60 12.39 1.10
CA ALA A 109 11.17 12.39 1.44
C ALA A 109 10.30 12.91 0.29
N LEU A 110 10.72 13.97 -0.40
CA LEU A 110 10.02 14.51 -1.57
C LEU A 110 9.98 13.50 -2.73
N ALA A 111 11.10 12.82 -3.01
CA ALA A 111 11.14 11.79 -4.03
C ALA A 111 10.22 10.61 -3.67
N ARG A 112 10.22 10.14 -2.42
CA ARG A 112 9.32 9.07 -1.93
C ARG A 112 7.84 9.48 -1.97
N LEU A 113 7.53 10.75 -1.72
CA LEU A 113 6.20 11.31 -1.92
C LEU A 113 5.75 11.18 -3.38
N GLY A 114 6.63 11.55 -4.31
CA GLY A 114 6.39 11.39 -5.74
C GLY A 114 6.15 9.93 -6.14
N VAL A 115 6.90 8.98 -5.58
CA VAL A 115 6.66 7.54 -5.80
C VAL A 115 5.25 7.18 -5.36
N GLY A 116 4.81 7.55 -4.14
CA GLY A 116 3.47 7.26 -3.65
C GLY A 116 2.36 7.82 -4.54
N ALA A 117 2.51 9.06 -5.01
CA ALA A 117 1.56 9.69 -5.93
C ALA A 117 1.51 8.99 -7.30
N GLY A 118 2.67 8.58 -7.84
CA GLY A 118 2.77 7.87 -9.11
C GLY A 118 2.16 6.48 -9.10
N GLU A 119 2.33 5.74 -7.99
CA GLU A 119 1.85 4.37 -7.85
C GLU A 119 0.34 4.25 -7.58
N ALA A 120 -0.32 5.30 -7.07
CA ALA A 120 -1.69 5.26 -6.58
C ALA A 120 -2.75 4.71 -7.55
N ARG A 121 -2.44 4.61 -8.83
CA ARG A 121 -3.37 4.19 -9.89
C ARG A 121 -3.01 2.91 -10.63
N ALA A 122 -1.77 2.42 -10.48
CA ALA A 122 -1.27 1.32 -11.31
C ALA A 122 -2.16 0.07 -11.21
N ALA A 123 -2.50 -0.36 -10.01
CA ALA A 123 -3.32 -1.53 -9.79
C ALA A 123 -4.77 -1.37 -10.29
N PRO A 124 -5.55 -0.33 -9.93
CA PRO A 124 -6.92 -0.18 -10.42
C PRO A 124 -7.02 -0.11 -11.95
N ALA A 125 -6.13 0.64 -12.60
CA ALA A 125 -6.10 0.75 -14.06
C ALA A 125 -5.74 -0.59 -14.72
N ALA A 126 -4.77 -1.34 -14.17
CA ALA A 126 -4.38 -2.66 -14.66
C ALA A 126 -5.51 -3.70 -14.48
N TYR A 127 -6.18 -3.72 -13.31
CA TYR A 127 -7.33 -4.60 -13.09
C TYR A 127 -8.46 -4.34 -14.11
N SER A 128 -8.78 -3.07 -14.35
CA SER A 128 -9.79 -2.68 -15.32
C SER A 128 -9.39 -3.11 -16.75
N LEU A 129 -8.14 -2.82 -17.16
CA LEU A 129 -7.63 -3.15 -18.49
C LEU A 129 -7.58 -4.67 -18.73
N LEU A 130 -7.12 -5.46 -17.76
CA LEU A 130 -7.10 -6.93 -17.84
C LEU A 130 -8.52 -7.51 -17.87
N SER A 131 -9.48 -6.92 -17.14
CA SER A 131 -10.86 -7.37 -17.17
C SER A 131 -11.54 -7.21 -18.55
N ASP A 132 -11.09 -6.25 -19.35
CA ASP A 132 -11.58 -6.06 -20.72
C ASP A 132 -10.84 -6.94 -21.75
N TRP A 133 -9.62 -7.40 -21.46
CA TRP A 133 -8.86 -8.33 -22.31
C TRP A 133 -9.28 -9.78 -22.14
N PHE A 134 -9.84 -10.18 -20.98
CA PHE A 134 -10.13 -11.59 -20.68
C PHE A 134 -11.62 -11.83 -20.41
N PRO A 135 -12.17 -12.97 -20.85
CA PRO A 135 -13.54 -13.36 -20.55
C PRO A 135 -13.74 -13.60 -19.05
N ARG A 136 -15.00 -13.49 -18.60
CA ARG A 136 -15.37 -13.55 -17.16
C ARG A 136 -14.83 -14.80 -16.46
N GLU A 137 -14.84 -15.95 -17.14
CA GLU A 137 -14.42 -17.27 -16.64
C GLU A 137 -12.92 -17.30 -16.27
N ARG A 138 -12.10 -16.49 -16.94
CA ARG A 138 -10.64 -16.45 -16.75
C ARG A 138 -10.16 -15.27 -15.90
N ARG A 139 -11.01 -14.30 -15.59
CA ARG A 139 -10.62 -13.08 -14.87
C ARG A 139 -10.01 -13.38 -13.51
N GLY A 140 -10.57 -14.33 -12.75
CA GLY A 140 -10.03 -14.70 -11.44
C GLY A 140 -8.58 -15.17 -11.52
N ALA A 141 -8.28 -16.10 -12.45
CA ALA A 141 -6.91 -16.61 -12.64
C ALA A 141 -5.96 -15.51 -13.13
N VAL A 142 -6.38 -14.69 -14.09
CA VAL A 142 -5.57 -13.60 -14.65
C VAL A 142 -5.23 -12.55 -13.60
N LEU A 143 -6.22 -12.12 -12.81
CA LEU A 143 -6.01 -11.15 -11.72
C LEU A 143 -5.18 -11.76 -10.59
N GLY A 144 -5.28 -13.06 -10.33
CA GLY A 144 -4.41 -13.79 -9.42
C GLY A 144 -2.95 -13.78 -9.87
N ILE A 145 -2.69 -14.09 -11.17
CA ILE A 145 -1.34 -14.02 -11.77
C ILE A 145 -0.81 -12.58 -11.67
N PHE A 146 -1.60 -11.57 -12.02
CA PHE A 146 -1.19 -10.17 -11.88
C PHE A 146 -0.82 -9.84 -10.43
N SER A 147 -1.65 -10.25 -9.47
CA SER A 147 -1.44 -9.98 -8.05
C SER A 147 -0.23 -10.71 -7.45
N SER A 148 0.22 -11.83 -8.04
CA SER A 148 1.43 -12.51 -7.60
C SER A 148 2.69 -11.64 -7.71
N GLY A 149 2.65 -10.64 -8.60
CA GLY A 149 3.69 -9.62 -8.74
C GLY A 149 4.02 -8.88 -7.44
N ILE A 150 3.07 -8.79 -6.49
CA ILE A 150 3.28 -8.22 -5.15
C ILE A 150 4.41 -8.96 -4.42
N PHE A 151 4.27 -10.27 -4.31
CA PHE A 151 5.18 -11.09 -3.52
C PHE A 151 6.52 -11.31 -4.22
N ILE A 152 6.48 -11.49 -5.55
CA ILE A 152 7.68 -11.59 -6.39
C ILE A 152 8.48 -10.30 -6.28
N GLY A 153 7.83 -9.15 -6.47
CA GLY A 153 8.48 -7.83 -6.38
C GLY A 153 9.03 -7.54 -4.98
N ALA A 154 8.28 -7.89 -3.94
CA ALA A 154 8.72 -7.70 -2.56
C ALA A 154 10.01 -8.49 -2.26
N GLY A 155 10.08 -9.77 -2.66
CA GLY A 155 11.27 -10.59 -2.47
C GLY A 155 12.45 -10.12 -3.32
N LEU A 156 12.21 -9.83 -4.60
CA LEU A 156 13.25 -9.31 -5.49
C LEU A 156 13.79 -7.97 -5.02
N GLY A 157 12.95 -7.08 -4.47
CA GLY A 157 13.39 -5.78 -3.95
C GLY A 157 14.43 -5.89 -2.84
N LEU A 158 14.23 -6.84 -1.91
CA LEU A 158 15.20 -7.13 -0.86
C LEU A 158 16.49 -7.74 -1.45
N GLY A 159 16.36 -8.74 -2.32
CA GLY A 159 17.50 -9.45 -2.92
C GLY A 159 18.36 -8.54 -3.79
N ILE A 160 17.74 -7.82 -4.73
CA ILE A 160 18.42 -6.89 -5.65
C ILE A 160 19.07 -5.75 -4.87
N GLY A 161 18.32 -5.14 -3.92
CA GLY A 161 18.85 -4.05 -3.11
C GLY A 161 20.07 -4.47 -2.28
N GLY A 162 19.98 -5.62 -1.60
CA GLY A 162 21.08 -6.17 -0.82
C GLY A 162 22.29 -6.50 -1.68
N PHE A 163 22.10 -7.15 -2.82
CA PHE A 163 23.16 -7.49 -3.78
C PHE A 163 23.87 -6.26 -4.34
N ILE A 164 23.12 -5.23 -4.75
CA ILE A 164 23.71 -4.01 -5.33
C ILE A 164 24.55 -3.30 -4.29
N VAL A 165 24.06 -3.13 -3.06
CA VAL A 165 24.82 -2.47 -1.99
C VAL A 165 26.11 -3.21 -1.68
N ASP A 166 26.01 -4.54 -1.53
CA ASP A 166 27.18 -5.39 -1.23
C ASP A 166 28.26 -5.25 -2.31
N ARG A 167 27.86 -5.38 -3.60
CA ARG A 167 28.80 -5.27 -4.72
C ARG A 167 29.36 -3.86 -4.91
N TRP A 168 28.53 -2.85 -4.68
CA TRP A 168 28.96 -1.45 -4.79
C TRP A 168 29.98 -1.09 -3.71
N ASP A 169 29.68 -1.42 -2.46
CA ASP A 169 30.56 -1.13 -1.33
C ASP A 169 31.90 -1.90 -1.45
N ALA A 170 31.88 -3.12 -2.00
CA ALA A 170 33.10 -3.90 -2.27
C ALA A 170 33.91 -3.34 -3.44
N ALA A 171 33.27 -2.83 -4.49
CA ALA A 171 33.93 -2.28 -5.68
C ALA A 171 34.51 -0.89 -5.43
N PHE A 172 33.93 -0.11 -4.51
CA PHE A 172 34.29 1.28 -4.26
C PHE A 172 34.56 1.55 -2.76
N PRO A 173 35.57 0.91 -2.16
CA PRO A 173 35.89 1.13 -0.76
C PRO A 173 36.37 2.59 -0.52
N GLY A 174 35.99 3.16 0.63
CA GLY A 174 36.47 4.48 1.05
C GLY A 174 35.91 5.68 0.25
N GLY A 175 34.76 5.52 -0.47
CA GLY A 175 34.09 6.65 -1.15
C GLY A 175 34.68 7.00 -2.53
N THR A 176 35.40 6.07 -3.16
CA THR A 176 35.99 6.23 -4.52
C THR A 176 34.97 6.06 -5.66
N ALA A 177 33.69 5.91 -5.32
CA ALA A 177 32.63 5.66 -6.29
C ALA A 177 32.40 6.83 -7.27
N PRO A 178 31.97 6.56 -8.52
CA PRO A 178 31.59 7.58 -9.47
C PRO A 178 30.54 8.54 -8.88
N LEU A 179 30.69 9.83 -9.08
CA LEU A 179 29.81 10.90 -8.56
C LEU A 179 29.72 10.93 -7.02
N GLY A 180 30.58 10.22 -6.30
CA GLY A 180 30.53 10.08 -4.84
C GLY A 180 29.28 9.38 -4.33
N LEU A 181 28.69 8.46 -5.12
CA LEU A 181 27.47 7.76 -4.76
C LEU A 181 27.74 6.62 -3.76
N HIS A 182 26.90 6.52 -2.75
CA HIS A 182 26.85 5.38 -1.85
C HIS A 182 26.09 4.20 -2.45
N GLY A 183 26.31 2.97 -1.97
CA GLY A 183 25.65 1.77 -2.48
C GLY A 183 24.12 1.82 -2.46
N TRP A 184 23.50 2.48 -1.45
CA TRP A 184 22.05 2.65 -1.40
C TRP A 184 21.53 3.59 -2.49
N GLN A 185 22.31 4.61 -2.88
CA GLN A 185 21.97 5.52 -3.97
C GLN A 185 22.05 4.83 -5.32
N ALA A 186 23.10 4.05 -5.54
CA ALA A 186 23.25 3.21 -6.72
C ALA A 186 22.09 2.22 -6.86
N ALA A 187 21.64 1.60 -5.76
CA ALA A 187 20.51 0.69 -5.76
C ALA A 187 19.20 1.35 -6.24
N PHE A 188 18.90 2.57 -5.80
CA PHE A 188 17.75 3.33 -6.31
C PHE A 188 17.85 3.67 -7.79
N LEU A 189 19.05 4.04 -8.29
CA LEU A 189 19.25 4.32 -9.70
C LEU A 189 19.09 3.07 -10.57
N VAL A 190 19.66 1.94 -10.14
CA VAL A 190 19.60 0.66 -10.87
C VAL A 190 18.16 0.15 -10.94
N VAL A 191 17.34 0.38 -9.93
CA VAL A 191 15.93 -0.04 -9.92
C VAL A 191 15.03 0.97 -10.63
N GLY A 192 15.26 2.28 -10.44
CA GLY A 192 14.42 3.32 -11.01
C GLY A 192 14.57 3.49 -12.52
N LEU A 193 15.80 3.48 -13.04
CA LEU A 193 16.03 3.74 -14.48
C LEU A 193 15.39 2.72 -15.42
N PRO A 194 15.44 1.39 -15.18
CA PRO A 194 14.76 0.42 -16.04
C PRO A 194 13.25 0.62 -16.13
N GLY A 195 12.64 1.20 -15.11
CA GLY A 195 11.20 1.50 -15.10
C GLY A 195 10.81 2.54 -16.16
N LEU A 196 11.73 3.43 -16.55
CA LEU A 196 11.49 4.37 -17.65
C LEU A 196 11.38 3.62 -18.99
N ALA A 197 12.23 2.62 -19.22
CA ALA A 197 12.14 1.76 -20.40
C ALA A 197 10.84 0.92 -20.38
N LEU A 198 10.46 0.41 -19.21
CA LEU A 198 9.20 -0.32 -19.05
C LEU A 198 7.98 0.60 -19.28
N ALA A 199 8.03 1.83 -18.89
CA ALA A 199 6.99 2.82 -19.18
C ALA A 199 6.81 3.06 -20.68
N LEU A 200 7.90 3.16 -21.43
CA LEU A 200 7.87 3.23 -22.90
C LEU A 200 7.29 1.96 -23.49
N TRP A 201 7.64 0.81 -22.95
CA TRP A 201 7.08 -0.48 -23.39
C TRP A 201 5.56 -0.55 -23.13
N VAL A 202 5.08 -0.18 -21.96
CA VAL A 202 3.63 -0.08 -21.65
C VAL A 202 2.91 0.83 -22.65
N ARG A 203 3.51 1.94 -23.07
CA ARG A 203 2.92 2.86 -24.05
C ARG A 203 2.66 2.21 -25.41
N THR A 204 3.37 1.15 -25.77
CA THR A 204 3.18 0.41 -27.04
C THR A 204 2.01 -0.59 -26.99
N LEU A 205 1.49 -0.90 -25.81
CA LEU A 205 0.34 -1.79 -25.66
C LEU A 205 -0.90 -1.20 -26.36
N ARG A 206 -1.87 -2.05 -26.68
CA ARG A 206 -3.16 -1.62 -27.23
C ARG A 206 -4.19 -1.46 -26.11
N GLU A 207 -4.97 -0.38 -26.15
CA GLU A 207 -6.12 -0.20 -25.27
C GLU A 207 -7.28 -1.06 -25.76
N PRO A 208 -7.87 -1.96 -24.93
CA PRO A 208 -9.04 -2.72 -25.33
C PRO A 208 -10.29 -1.83 -25.35
N PRO A 209 -11.30 -2.14 -26.18
CA PRO A 209 -12.61 -1.50 -26.10
C PRO A 209 -13.19 -1.65 -24.69
N ARG A 210 -13.68 -0.58 -24.11
CA ARG A 210 -14.31 -0.61 -22.78
C ARG A 210 -15.59 -1.44 -22.84
N GLY A 211 -15.77 -2.30 -21.82
CA GLY A 211 -16.90 -3.22 -21.77
C GLY A 211 -16.74 -4.45 -22.68
N GLY A 212 -15.53 -4.77 -23.16
CA GLY A 212 -15.22 -5.99 -23.91
C GLY A 212 -15.82 -7.22 -23.19
N PHE A 213 -16.35 -8.21 -23.91
CA PHE A 213 -17.05 -9.39 -23.37
C PHE A 213 -18.40 -9.12 -22.66
N GLY A 214 -19.25 -8.22 -23.21
CA GLY A 214 -20.67 -8.16 -22.86
C GLY A 214 -21.09 -7.17 -21.79
N ALA A 215 -20.21 -6.24 -21.42
CA ALA A 215 -20.62 -5.05 -20.68
C ALA A 215 -21.02 -3.92 -21.65
N PRO A 216 -21.94 -3.02 -21.25
CA PRO A 216 -22.30 -1.87 -22.07
C PRO A 216 -21.08 -1.01 -22.39
N HIS A 217 -20.98 -0.54 -23.64
CA HIS A 217 -19.92 0.38 -24.03
C HIS A 217 -20.05 1.67 -23.21
N VAL A 218 -19.09 1.92 -22.34
CA VAL A 218 -19.00 3.19 -21.61
C VAL A 218 -18.29 4.19 -22.51
N ALA A 219 -19.01 5.26 -22.91
CA ALA A 219 -18.42 6.34 -23.69
C ALA A 219 -17.29 7.03 -22.91
N GLU A 220 -16.20 7.36 -23.61
CA GLU A 220 -15.13 8.15 -23.03
C GLU A 220 -15.62 9.55 -22.68
N ASP A 221 -15.22 10.07 -21.52
CA ASP A 221 -15.52 11.46 -21.16
C ASP A 221 -14.71 12.40 -22.09
N PRO A 222 -15.36 13.36 -22.76
CA PRO A 222 -14.66 14.30 -23.63
C PRO A 222 -13.66 15.20 -22.88
N HIS A 223 -13.79 15.29 -21.54
CA HIS A 223 -12.96 16.15 -20.70
C HIS A 223 -12.38 15.44 -19.46
N PRO A 224 -11.61 14.34 -19.62
CA PRO A 224 -11.16 13.51 -18.50
C PRO A 224 -10.29 14.26 -17.47
N PHE A 225 -9.50 15.25 -17.93
CA PHE A 225 -8.67 16.06 -17.04
C PHE A 225 -9.48 17.09 -16.23
N ARG A 226 -10.60 17.60 -16.76
CA ARG A 226 -11.52 18.44 -15.95
C ARG A 226 -12.17 17.63 -14.85
N LEU A 227 -12.57 16.38 -15.15
CA LEU A 227 -13.07 15.45 -14.15
C LEU A 227 -12.01 15.20 -13.07
N PHE A 228 -10.78 14.89 -13.48
CA PHE A 228 -9.66 14.68 -12.56
C PHE A 228 -9.41 15.89 -11.64
N LEU A 229 -9.34 17.11 -12.20
CA LEU A 229 -9.13 18.34 -11.40
C LEU A 229 -10.29 18.59 -10.43
N ARG A 230 -11.52 18.27 -10.81
CA ARG A 230 -12.69 18.38 -9.93
C ARG A 230 -12.61 17.39 -8.77
N GLU A 231 -12.21 16.14 -9.03
CA GLU A 231 -12.01 15.13 -7.97
C GLU A 231 -10.82 15.48 -7.08
N MET A 232 -9.75 16.04 -7.64
CA MET A 232 -8.61 16.58 -6.87
C MET A 232 -9.06 17.70 -5.93
N ALA A 233 -9.87 18.63 -6.41
CA ALA A 233 -10.42 19.71 -5.58
C ALA A 233 -11.33 19.20 -4.46
N ALA A 234 -11.93 18.02 -4.61
CA ALA A 234 -12.76 17.41 -3.56
C ALA A 234 -11.95 16.80 -2.40
N VAL A 235 -10.65 16.53 -2.60
CA VAL A 235 -9.79 15.87 -1.60
C VAL A 235 -8.62 16.73 -1.13
N ILE A 236 -8.18 17.74 -1.91
CA ILE A 236 -7.04 18.59 -1.54
C ILE A 236 -7.50 19.86 -0.81
N PRO A 237 -7.03 20.09 0.43
CA PRO A 237 -7.25 21.38 1.10
C PRO A 237 -6.53 22.55 0.37
N PRO A 238 -7.10 23.74 0.33
CA PRO A 238 -8.38 24.19 0.87
C PRO A 238 -9.58 24.04 -0.07
N PHE A 239 -9.38 23.46 -1.27
CA PHE A 239 -10.42 23.33 -2.31
C PHE A 239 -11.59 22.46 -1.88
N THR A 240 -11.39 21.58 -0.89
CA THR A 240 -12.46 20.79 -0.26
C THR A 240 -13.61 21.67 0.25
N LEU A 241 -13.32 22.84 0.84
CA LEU A 241 -14.35 23.77 1.32
C LEU A 241 -15.23 24.31 0.18
N VAL A 242 -14.60 24.67 -0.96
CA VAL A 242 -15.32 25.13 -2.15
C VAL A 242 -16.22 24.02 -2.70
N THR A 243 -15.70 22.79 -2.72
CA THR A 243 -16.47 21.62 -3.19
C THR A 243 -17.66 21.31 -2.27
N LEU A 244 -17.48 21.39 -0.95
CA LEU A 244 -18.54 21.21 0.03
C LEU A 244 -19.60 22.33 -0.06
N ALA A 245 -19.19 23.59 -0.18
CA ALA A 245 -20.10 24.70 -0.34
C ALA A 245 -20.96 24.56 -1.60
N ARG A 246 -20.35 24.22 -2.74
CA ARG A 246 -21.05 23.93 -4.00
C ARG A 246 -21.94 22.67 -3.92
N GLY A 247 -21.60 21.72 -3.04
CA GLY A 247 -22.38 20.51 -2.76
C GLY A 247 -23.57 20.73 -1.84
N GLY A 248 -23.85 21.98 -1.42
CA GLY A 248 -24.99 22.31 -0.56
C GLY A 248 -24.66 22.25 0.95
N ALA A 249 -23.39 22.26 1.36
CA ALA A 249 -23.04 22.40 2.76
C ALA A 249 -23.45 23.80 3.26
N GLY A 250 -24.38 23.85 4.22
CA GLY A 250 -24.74 25.10 4.88
C GLY A 250 -23.60 25.62 5.79
N PRO A 251 -23.78 26.85 6.37
CA PRO A 251 -22.77 27.45 7.23
C PRO A 251 -22.28 26.54 8.37
N SER A 252 -23.20 25.80 9.00
CA SER A 252 -22.86 24.81 10.04
C SER A 252 -21.98 23.67 9.53
N GLY A 253 -22.26 23.17 8.32
CA GLY A 253 -21.45 22.12 7.69
C GLY A 253 -20.02 22.60 7.38
N LEU A 254 -19.87 23.83 6.88
CA LEU A 254 -18.56 24.44 6.65
C LEU A 254 -17.82 24.72 7.97
N ALA A 255 -18.53 25.22 8.99
CA ALA A 255 -17.94 25.44 10.33
C ALA A 255 -17.41 24.13 10.95
N ILE A 256 -18.14 23.01 10.82
CA ILE A 256 -17.69 21.69 11.26
C ILE A 256 -16.42 21.28 10.51
N ASN A 257 -16.36 21.53 9.20
CA ASN A 257 -15.19 21.17 8.39
C ASN A 257 -13.94 21.97 8.80
N VAL A 258 -14.07 23.29 8.94
CA VAL A 258 -12.98 24.18 9.42
C VAL A 258 -12.58 23.83 10.85
N GLY A 259 -13.56 23.59 11.76
CA GLY A 259 -13.30 23.15 13.13
C GLY A 259 -12.53 21.84 13.17
N THR A 260 -12.86 20.89 12.32
CA THR A 260 -12.09 19.63 12.20
C THR A 260 -10.67 19.87 11.71
N ALA A 261 -10.47 20.74 10.70
CA ALA A 261 -9.12 21.12 10.25
C ALA A 261 -8.29 21.72 11.40
N PHE A 262 -8.90 22.64 12.17
CA PHE A 262 -8.26 23.24 13.33
C PHE A 262 -7.90 22.21 14.41
N LEU A 263 -8.83 21.32 14.77
CA LEU A 263 -8.58 20.24 15.74
C LEU A 263 -7.44 19.32 15.30
N LEU A 264 -7.41 18.93 14.03
CA LEU A 264 -6.33 18.10 13.47
C LEU A 264 -4.99 18.83 13.46
N ALA A 265 -4.98 20.14 13.18
CA ALA A 265 -3.77 20.96 13.24
C ALA A 265 -3.25 21.07 14.67
N VAL A 266 -4.13 21.30 15.65
CA VAL A 266 -3.77 21.33 17.08
C VAL A 266 -3.25 19.96 17.53
N ALA A 267 -3.93 18.87 17.15
CA ALA A 267 -3.48 17.51 17.47
C ALA A 267 -2.09 17.24 16.86
N ALA A 268 -1.85 17.62 15.61
CA ALA A 268 -0.55 17.50 14.96
C ALA A 268 0.54 18.30 15.69
N ALA A 269 0.23 19.53 16.15
CA ALA A 269 1.16 20.35 16.91
C ALA A 269 1.50 19.73 18.28
N ILE A 270 0.50 19.22 19.00
CA ILE A 270 0.68 18.52 20.28
C ILE A 270 1.53 17.26 20.08
N LEU A 271 1.16 16.41 19.12
CA LEU A 271 1.90 15.17 18.83
C LEU A 271 3.33 15.46 18.37
N THR A 272 3.54 16.55 17.63
CA THR A 272 4.90 16.99 17.26
C THR A 272 5.72 17.36 18.49
N ARG A 273 5.14 18.07 19.46
CA ARG A 273 5.83 18.43 20.71
C ARG A 273 6.15 17.21 21.57
N LEU A 274 5.22 16.25 21.67
CA LEU A 274 5.36 15.07 22.51
C LEU A 274 6.25 13.99 21.87
N LEU A 275 6.09 13.75 20.57
CA LEU A 275 6.69 12.62 19.88
C LEU A 275 7.76 13.02 18.85
N GLY A 276 7.91 14.31 18.56
CA GLY A 276 8.80 14.80 17.51
C GLY A 276 8.27 14.51 16.10
N THR A 277 9.12 14.64 15.09
CA THR A 277 8.86 14.31 13.68
C THR A 277 7.63 15.06 13.12
N ALA A 278 7.68 16.40 13.09
CA ALA A 278 6.58 17.25 12.58
C ALA A 278 6.01 16.80 11.23
N PRO A 279 6.82 16.41 10.22
CA PRO A 279 6.27 15.94 8.94
C PRO A 279 5.31 14.75 9.05
N GLN A 280 5.52 13.84 10.01
CA GLN A 280 4.64 12.70 10.28
C GLN A 280 3.21 13.15 10.60
N TRP A 281 3.10 14.04 11.55
CA TRP A 281 1.81 14.46 12.10
C TRP A 281 1.08 15.44 11.18
N ILE A 282 1.84 16.29 10.47
CA ILE A 282 1.29 17.20 9.44
C ILE A 282 0.72 16.38 8.28
N ALA A 283 1.47 15.42 7.74
CA ALA A 283 0.99 14.59 6.65
C ALA A 283 -0.26 13.79 7.05
N LEU A 284 -0.25 13.21 8.26
CA LEU A 284 -1.38 12.45 8.78
C LEU A 284 -2.62 13.35 8.96
N ALA A 285 -2.45 14.56 9.50
CA ALA A 285 -3.54 15.52 9.66
C ALA A 285 -4.15 15.92 8.31
N ILE A 286 -3.33 16.20 7.30
CA ILE A 286 -3.80 16.49 5.93
C ILE A 286 -4.59 15.30 5.37
N GLY A 287 -4.06 14.09 5.48
CA GLY A 287 -4.74 12.88 4.99
C GLY A 287 -6.08 12.64 5.70
N LEU A 288 -6.12 12.71 7.02
CA LEU A 288 -7.35 12.54 7.81
C LEU A 288 -8.38 13.63 7.51
N TYR A 289 -7.95 14.88 7.33
CA TYR A 289 -8.82 15.97 6.93
C TYR A 289 -9.43 15.73 5.53
N SER A 290 -8.63 15.27 4.57
CA SER A 290 -9.11 14.93 3.22
C SER A 290 -10.17 13.84 3.26
N VAL A 291 -9.96 12.79 4.05
CA VAL A 291 -10.94 11.70 4.26
C VAL A 291 -12.20 12.21 4.95
N PHE A 292 -12.08 13.04 5.97
CA PHE A 292 -13.22 13.64 6.66
C PHE A 292 -14.06 14.50 5.72
N SER A 293 -13.42 15.37 4.93
CA SER A 293 -14.11 16.23 3.95
C SER A 293 -14.84 15.41 2.88
N TRP A 294 -14.20 14.32 2.40
CA TRP A 294 -14.83 13.40 1.47
C TRP A 294 -16.04 12.68 2.10
N ALA A 295 -15.92 12.21 3.33
CA ALA A 295 -17.02 11.56 4.06
C ALA A 295 -18.19 12.52 4.32
N GLN A 296 -17.89 13.79 4.62
CA GLN A 296 -18.89 14.85 4.76
C GLN A 296 -19.61 15.10 3.41
N GLY A 297 -18.88 15.14 2.30
CA GLY A 297 -19.47 15.23 0.96
C GLY A 297 -20.38 14.05 0.61
N LEU A 298 -19.98 12.83 1.01
CA LEU A 298 -20.85 11.65 0.85
C LEU A 298 -22.13 11.78 1.67
N ARG A 299 -22.03 12.24 2.91
CA ARG A 299 -23.22 12.46 3.78
C ARG A 299 -24.19 13.47 3.20
N LEU A 300 -23.69 14.53 2.55
CA LEU A 300 -24.52 15.53 1.88
C LEU A 300 -25.26 14.94 0.66
N LYS A 301 -24.60 14.07 -0.10
CA LYS A 301 -25.20 13.42 -1.28
C LYS A 301 -26.20 12.35 -0.90
N SER A 302 -25.90 11.52 0.09
CA SER A 302 -26.73 10.40 0.53
C SER A 302 -26.42 10.04 1.98
N ARG A 303 -27.30 10.49 2.90
CA ARG A 303 -27.19 10.15 4.32
C ARG A 303 -27.30 8.64 4.56
N ALA A 304 -28.19 7.97 3.82
CA ALA A 304 -28.36 6.53 3.93
C ALA A 304 -27.09 5.76 3.56
N ASP A 305 -26.40 6.14 2.48
CA ASP A 305 -25.16 5.52 2.05
C ASP A 305 -24.01 5.81 3.03
N PHE A 306 -23.97 7.03 3.58
CA PHE A 306 -23.03 7.39 4.64
C PHE A 306 -23.23 6.50 5.89
N ASP A 307 -24.48 6.35 6.35
CA ASP A 307 -24.79 5.56 7.56
C ASP A 307 -24.45 4.07 7.34
N LEU A 308 -24.70 3.51 6.16
CA LEU A 308 -24.34 2.14 5.81
C LEU A 308 -22.82 1.89 5.80
N VAL A 309 -22.01 2.88 5.48
CA VAL A 309 -20.55 2.74 5.37
C VAL A 309 -19.84 3.13 6.67
N PHE A 310 -20.26 4.23 7.32
CA PHE A 310 -19.56 4.79 8.49
C PHE A 310 -20.22 4.49 9.83
N ARG A 311 -21.47 4.02 9.85
CA ARG A 311 -22.22 3.69 11.08
C ARG A 311 -22.65 2.24 11.19
N ASN A 312 -22.27 1.38 10.24
CA ASN A 312 -22.47 -0.07 10.30
C ASN A 312 -21.46 -0.70 11.25
N PRO A 313 -21.83 -1.16 12.47
CA PRO A 313 -20.86 -1.59 13.47
C PRO A 313 -19.99 -2.78 13.04
N PRO A 314 -20.51 -3.85 12.40
CA PRO A 314 -19.67 -4.91 11.85
C PRO A 314 -18.62 -4.41 10.86
N LEU A 315 -18.99 -3.49 9.96
CA LEU A 315 -18.08 -2.94 8.96
C LEU A 315 -17.00 -2.06 9.60
N VAL A 316 -17.38 -1.16 10.51
CA VAL A 316 -16.44 -0.27 11.21
C VAL A 316 -15.44 -1.07 12.02
N LEU A 317 -15.91 -2.03 12.83
CA LEU A 317 -15.05 -2.90 13.64
C LEU A 317 -14.12 -3.74 12.75
N SER A 318 -14.61 -4.25 11.61
CA SER A 318 -13.79 -4.98 10.64
C SER A 318 -12.71 -4.09 10.04
N ASN A 319 -13.06 -2.87 9.60
CA ASN A 319 -12.11 -1.95 9.00
C ASN A 319 -11.00 -1.53 9.97
N VAL A 320 -11.35 -1.21 11.22
CA VAL A 320 -10.36 -0.89 12.26
C VAL A 320 -9.53 -2.12 12.61
N GLY A 321 -10.16 -3.28 12.80
CA GLY A 321 -9.48 -4.52 13.12
C GLY A 321 -8.46 -4.93 12.05
N PHE A 322 -8.85 -4.94 10.78
CA PHE A 322 -7.92 -5.20 9.68
C PHE A 322 -6.89 -4.09 9.49
N GLY A 323 -7.23 -2.84 9.80
CA GLY A 323 -6.27 -1.74 9.86
C GLY A 323 -5.15 -2.00 10.89
N LEU A 324 -5.50 -2.56 12.07
CA LEU A 324 -4.52 -2.94 13.09
C LEU A 324 -3.75 -4.23 12.74
N VAL A 325 -4.36 -5.20 12.05
CA VAL A 325 -3.61 -6.32 11.46
C VAL A 325 -2.55 -5.79 10.49
N THR A 326 -2.93 -4.84 9.66
CA THR A 326 -2.03 -4.20 8.69
C THR A 326 -0.93 -3.40 9.37
N PHE A 327 -1.20 -2.79 10.54
CA PHE A 327 -0.18 -2.14 11.39
C PHE A 327 0.98 -3.10 11.68
N GLY A 328 0.70 -4.29 12.19
CA GLY A 328 1.74 -5.29 12.45
C GLY A 328 2.42 -5.78 11.17
N THR A 329 1.65 -6.00 10.11
CA THR A 329 2.20 -6.44 8.81
C THR A 329 3.22 -5.45 8.26
N TYR A 330 2.89 -4.14 8.18
CA TYR A 330 3.82 -3.13 7.65
C TYR A 330 4.95 -2.80 8.62
N SER A 331 4.71 -2.85 9.94
CA SER A 331 5.77 -2.74 10.94
C SER A 331 6.82 -3.83 10.75
N THR A 332 6.38 -5.08 10.66
CA THR A 332 7.26 -6.22 10.41
C THR A 332 7.94 -6.10 9.05
N SER A 333 7.20 -5.73 8.01
CA SER A 333 7.74 -5.57 6.64
C SER A 333 8.92 -4.61 6.58
N LEU A 334 8.84 -3.44 7.25
CA LEU A 334 9.96 -2.49 7.28
C LEU A 334 11.10 -2.98 8.18
N TRP A 335 10.78 -3.43 9.40
CA TRP A 335 11.79 -3.57 10.44
C TRP A 335 12.42 -4.96 10.52
N ILE A 336 11.93 -5.95 9.77
CA ILE A 336 12.46 -7.32 9.82
C ILE A 336 13.88 -7.41 9.24
N ALA A 337 14.18 -6.75 8.12
CA ALA A 337 15.54 -6.74 7.58
C ALA A 337 16.53 -5.97 8.50
N PRO A 338 16.22 -4.73 8.96
CA PRO A 338 17.00 -4.07 10.02
C PRO A 338 17.20 -4.93 11.28
N PHE A 339 16.18 -5.70 11.71
CA PHE A 339 16.33 -6.62 12.85
C PHE A 339 17.41 -7.68 12.60
N PHE A 340 17.42 -8.33 11.44
CA PHE A 340 18.47 -9.29 11.11
C PHE A 340 19.85 -8.66 10.95
N LEU A 341 19.94 -7.45 10.41
CA LEU A 341 21.20 -6.72 10.27
C LEU A 341 21.75 -6.25 11.62
N ARG A 342 20.92 -5.67 12.50
CA ARG A 342 21.34 -5.09 13.80
C ARG A 342 21.53 -6.14 14.88
N VAL A 343 20.53 -7.03 15.05
CA VAL A 343 20.47 -7.98 16.18
C VAL A 343 21.29 -9.24 15.88
N HIS A 344 21.11 -9.80 14.68
CA HIS A 344 21.82 -11.01 14.26
C HIS A 344 23.11 -10.74 13.50
N ARG A 345 23.41 -9.48 13.16
CA ARG A 345 24.63 -9.05 12.46
C ARG A 345 24.92 -9.83 11.17
N LEU A 346 23.85 -10.18 10.44
CA LEU A 346 23.97 -10.86 9.15
C LEU A 346 24.36 -9.86 8.05
N ASP A 347 25.02 -10.37 7.00
CA ASP A 347 25.39 -9.58 5.82
C ASP A 347 24.13 -9.15 5.03
N ILE A 348 24.19 -7.96 4.46
CA ILE A 348 23.07 -7.35 3.73
C ILE A 348 22.63 -8.20 2.51
N ALA A 349 23.60 -8.76 1.77
CA ALA A 349 23.29 -9.63 0.62
C ALA A 349 22.62 -10.93 1.08
N LYS A 350 23.08 -11.54 2.18
CA LYS A 350 22.49 -12.74 2.76
C LYS A 350 21.08 -12.49 3.27
N VAL A 351 20.86 -11.39 3.99
CA VAL A 351 19.52 -10.98 4.46
C VAL A 351 18.61 -10.72 3.26
N GLY A 352 19.07 -9.95 2.28
CA GLY A 352 18.29 -9.65 1.09
C GLY A 352 17.82 -10.89 0.34
N LEU A 353 18.73 -11.84 0.08
CA LEU A 353 18.44 -13.05 -0.68
C LEU A 353 17.53 -14.02 0.09
N LEU A 354 17.93 -14.39 1.32
CA LEU A 354 17.22 -15.41 2.09
C LEU A 354 15.87 -14.91 2.59
N LEU A 355 15.88 -13.74 3.24
CA LEU A 355 14.63 -13.14 3.75
C LEU A 355 13.69 -12.75 2.60
N GLY A 356 14.22 -12.20 1.50
CA GLY A 356 13.45 -11.87 0.31
C GLY A 356 12.74 -13.09 -0.26
N GLY A 357 13.45 -14.22 -0.43
CA GLY A 357 12.86 -15.47 -0.89
C GLY A 357 11.79 -16.03 0.05
N LEU A 358 12.05 -16.02 1.37
CA LEU A 358 11.10 -16.49 2.39
C LEU A 358 9.83 -15.61 2.44
N LEU A 359 9.97 -14.28 2.37
CA LEU A 359 8.83 -13.36 2.37
C LEU A 359 8.01 -13.46 1.09
N ALA A 360 8.64 -13.65 -0.07
CA ALA A 360 7.94 -13.86 -1.33
C ALA A 360 7.13 -15.15 -1.32
N ALA A 361 7.76 -16.28 -0.96
CA ALA A 361 7.10 -17.58 -0.88
C ALA A 361 6.00 -17.59 0.18
N GLY A 362 6.31 -17.11 1.40
CA GLY A 362 5.38 -17.07 2.52
C GLY A 362 4.17 -16.17 2.24
N GLY A 363 4.39 -14.98 1.71
CA GLY A 363 3.30 -14.06 1.39
C GLY A 363 2.37 -14.61 0.30
N TRP A 364 2.92 -15.22 -0.75
CA TRP A 364 2.13 -15.88 -1.81
C TRP A 364 1.33 -17.06 -1.26
N LEU A 365 1.96 -17.96 -0.49
CA LEU A 365 1.28 -19.07 0.17
C LEU A 365 0.18 -18.56 1.11
N GLY A 366 0.49 -17.54 1.91
CA GLY A 366 -0.45 -16.96 2.85
C GLY A 366 -1.69 -16.38 2.17
N ALA A 367 -1.52 -15.61 1.11
CA ALA A 367 -2.65 -15.02 0.37
C ALA A 367 -3.53 -16.10 -0.27
N THR A 368 -2.90 -17.16 -0.84
CA THR A 368 -3.61 -18.28 -1.45
C THR A 368 -4.36 -19.10 -0.39
N CYS A 369 -3.67 -19.53 0.67
CA CYS A 369 -4.28 -20.31 1.75
C CYS A 369 -5.35 -19.51 2.51
N GLY A 370 -5.14 -18.19 2.68
CA GLY A 370 -6.10 -17.31 3.33
C GLY A 370 -7.44 -17.23 2.61
N GLY A 371 -7.42 -17.13 1.28
CA GLY A 371 -8.61 -17.19 0.47
C GLY A 371 -9.35 -18.53 0.58
N LEU A 372 -8.62 -19.64 0.41
CA LEU A 372 -9.19 -21.00 0.52
C LEU A 372 -9.78 -21.28 1.90
N LEU A 373 -9.08 -20.90 2.96
CA LEU A 373 -9.54 -21.07 4.34
C LEU A 373 -10.78 -20.22 4.62
N ALA A 374 -10.79 -18.97 4.14
CA ALA A 374 -11.93 -18.09 4.29
C ALA A 374 -13.19 -18.62 3.62
N ASP A 375 -13.06 -19.15 2.40
CA ASP A 375 -14.19 -19.75 1.68
C ASP A 375 -14.66 -21.04 2.32
N ALA A 376 -13.74 -21.87 2.82
CA ALA A 376 -14.07 -23.11 3.56
C ALA A 376 -14.84 -22.82 4.85
N TRP A 377 -14.41 -21.82 5.62
CA TRP A 377 -15.12 -21.43 6.83
C TRP A 377 -16.41 -20.67 6.55
N HIS A 378 -16.44 -19.85 5.52
CA HIS A 378 -17.65 -19.13 5.13
C HIS A 378 -18.80 -20.06 4.75
N ARG A 379 -18.50 -21.21 4.11
CA ARG A 379 -19.51 -22.25 3.84
C ARG A 379 -20.14 -22.84 5.11
N ARG A 380 -19.44 -22.78 6.26
CA ARG A 380 -19.94 -23.28 7.54
C ARG A 380 -20.60 -22.20 8.40
N THR A 381 -20.17 -20.94 8.26
CA THR A 381 -20.71 -19.82 9.02
C THR A 381 -20.46 -18.49 8.30
N PRO A 382 -21.43 -17.57 8.27
CA PRO A 382 -21.26 -16.23 7.68
C PRO A 382 -20.09 -15.44 8.30
N ARG A 383 -19.65 -15.83 9.50
CA ARG A 383 -18.56 -15.20 10.25
C ARG A 383 -17.17 -15.72 9.84
N GLY A 384 -17.12 -16.77 9.00
CA GLY A 384 -15.90 -17.54 8.71
C GLY A 384 -14.74 -16.69 8.22
N ARG A 385 -14.99 -15.69 7.36
CA ARG A 385 -13.95 -14.79 6.84
C ARG A 385 -13.31 -13.93 7.93
N LEU A 386 -14.10 -13.43 8.88
CA LEU A 386 -13.58 -12.67 10.02
C LEU A 386 -12.75 -13.56 10.94
N TYR A 387 -13.11 -14.83 11.11
CA TYR A 387 -12.33 -15.76 11.92
C TYR A 387 -10.93 -16.03 11.36
N VAL A 388 -10.73 -15.95 10.03
CA VAL A 388 -9.38 -15.98 9.45
C VAL A 388 -8.57 -14.75 9.90
N GLY A 389 -9.18 -13.56 9.91
CA GLY A 389 -8.55 -12.35 10.44
C GLY A 389 -8.19 -12.48 11.94
N VAL A 390 -9.12 -13.01 12.75
CA VAL A 390 -8.87 -13.30 14.18
C VAL A 390 -7.70 -14.26 14.34
N LEU A 391 -7.69 -15.38 13.59
CA LEU A 391 -6.62 -16.37 13.61
C LEU A 391 -5.27 -15.74 13.28
N THR A 392 -5.23 -14.94 12.21
CA THR A 392 -4.01 -14.22 11.78
C THR A 392 -3.47 -13.34 12.90
N ALA A 393 -4.32 -12.49 13.46
CA ALA A 393 -3.92 -11.54 14.49
C ALA A 393 -3.50 -12.28 15.80
N THR A 394 -4.21 -13.34 16.17
CA THR A 394 -3.89 -14.12 17.37
C THR A 394 -2.57 -14.87 17.24
N LEU A 395 -2.31 -15.54 16.10
CA LEU A 395 -1.08 -16.27 15.86
C LEU A 395 0.14 -15.36 15.65
N ALA A 396 -0.07 -14.13 15.19
CA ALA A 396 1.01 -13.16 15.04
C ALA A 396 1.70 -12.82 16.37
N LEU A 397 0.98 -12.89 17.51
CA LEU A 397 1.54 -12.64 18.83
C LEU A 397 2.61 -13.67 19.25
N PRO A 398 2.30 -14.96 19.38
CA PRO A 398 3.30 -15.94 19.79
C PRO A 398 4.41 -16.13 18.76
N LEU A 399 4.09 -16.16 17.46
CA LEU A 399 5.09 -16.33 16.42
C LEU A 399 6.04 -15.14 16.34
N GLY A 400 5.50 -13.91 16.44
CA GLY A 400 6.32 -12.70 16.50
C GLY A 400 7.21 -12.66 17.74
N PHE A 401 6.66 -13.00 18.92
CA PHE A 401 7.43 -13.07 20.16
C PHE A 401 8.57 -14.09 20.07
N ILE A 402 8.28 -15.30 19.58
CA ILE A 402 9.29 -16.36 19.42
C ILE A 402 10.36 -15.90 18.44
N LEU A 403 9.97 -15.40 17.24
CA LEU A 403 10.92 -14.90 16.21
C LEU A 403 11.91 -13.89 16.79
N LEU A 404 11.37 -12.88 17.49
CA LEU A 404 12.20 -11.81 18.05
C LEU A 404 13.05 -12.27 19.25
N SER A 405 12.69 -13.38 19.91
CA SER A 405 13.40 -13.92 21.06
C SER A 405 14.48 -14.93 20.70
N LEU A 406 14.46 -15.49 19.48
CA LEU A 406 15.45 -16.45 19.03
C LEU A 406 16.87 -15.85 19.01
N ARG A 407 17.84 -16.60 19.53
CA ARG A 407 19.25 -16.26 19.49
C ARG A 407 19.93 -16.76 18.22
N SER A 408 19.45 -17.87 17.65
CA SER A 408 20.00 -18.45 16.42
C SER A 408 19.49 -17.69 15.18
N PRO A 409 20.37 -17.10 14.38
CA PRO A 409 19.97 -16.42 13.14
C PRO A 409 19.28 -17.34 12.16
N SER A 410 19.72 -18.60 12.03
CA SER A 410 19.13 -19.57 11.11
C SER A 410 17.73 -19.98 11.53
N ALA A 411 17.50 -20.19 12.84
CA ALA A 411 16.18 -20.50 13.37
C ALA A 411 15.22 -19.31 13.18
N ALA A 412 15.68 -18.08 13.41
CA ALA A 412 14.90 -16.86 13.18
C ALA A 412 14.54 -16.68 11.69
N LEU A 413 15.49 -16.93 10.77
CA LEU A 413 15.22 -16.93 9.34
C LEU A 413 14.17 -17.97 8.94
N LEU A 414 14.29 -19.22 9.41
CA LEU A 414 13.30 -20.27 9.15
C LEU A 414 11.91 -19.89 9.68
N LEU A 415 11.83 -19.31 10.88
CA LEU A 415 10.57 -18.87 11.46
C LEU A 415 9.97 -17.65 10.73
N SER A 416 10.76 -16.92 9.97
CA SER A 416 10.25 -15.84 9.13
C SER A 416 9.29 -16.35 8.05
N LEU A 417 9.37 -17.60 7.60
CA LEU A 417 8.44 -18.20 6.63
C LEU A 417 6.99 -18.30 7.18
N PRO A 418 6.71 -18.96 8.32
CA PRO A 418 5.36 -18.97 8.86
C PRO A 418 4.85 -17.57 9.26
N VAL A 419 5.72 -16.66 9.70
CA VAL A 419 5.34 -15.26 9.93
C VAL A 419 4.92 -14.61 8.62
N ALA A 420 5.67 -14.82 7.53
CA ALA A 420 5.32 -14.30 6.20
C ALA A 420 3.99 -14.89 5.68
N ILE A 421 3.72 -16.15 5.93
CA ILE A 421 2.41 -16.78 5.61
C ILE A 421 1.28 -16.02 6.32
N LEU A 422 1.43 -15.71 7.60
CA LEU A 422 0.42 -14.94 8.33
C LEU A 422 0.22 -13.54 7.73
N THR A 423 1.29 -12.87 7.26
CA THR A 423 1.16 -11.53 6.67
C THR A 423 0.34 -11.53 5.38
N GLY A 424 0.25 -12.64 4.66
CA GLY A 424 -0.59 -12.81 3.47
C GLY A 424 -2.02 -13.30 3.75
N LEU A 425 -2.21 -14.05 4.84
CA LEU A 425 -3.41 -14.85 5.11
C LEU A 425 -4.71 -14.01 5.19
N TRP A 426 -4.65 -12.79 5.66
CA TRP A 426 -5.80 -11.92 5.90
C TRP A 426 -6.26 -11.12 4.67
N ILE A 427 -5.46 -11.02 3.61
CA ILE A 427 -5.68 -10.09 2.48
C ILE A 427 -7.01 -10.38 1.76
N GLY A 428 -7.21 -11.62 1.33
CA GLY A 428 -8.44 -12.04 0.65
C GLY A 428 -9.69 -11.95 1.54
N PRO A 429 -9.65 -12.54 2.76
CA PRO A 429 -10.72 -12.47 3.74
C PRO A 429 -11.19 -11.05 4.07
N ALA A 430 -10.26 -10.11 4.25
CA ALA A 430 -10.58 -8.73 4.57
C ALA A 430 -11.37 -8.04 3.45
N ALA A 431 -10.86 -8.12 2.21
CA ALA A 431 -11.53 -7.53 1.06
C ALA A 431 -12.94 -8.11 0.84
N SER A 432 -13.07 -9.43 0.96
CA SER A 432 -14.36 -10.12 0.79
C SER A 432 -15.36 -9.75 1.89
N THR A 433 -14.92 -9.68 3.15
CA THR A 433 -15.76 -9.27 4.29
C THR A 433 -16.36 -7.88 4.08
N VAL A 434 -15.52 -6.92 3.68
CA VAL A 434 -15.97 -5.53 3.46
C VAL A 434 -17.03 -5.45 2.37
N GLN A 435 -16.86 -6.21 1.29
CA GLN A 435 -17.81 -6.20 0.17
C GLN A 435 -19.14 -6.89 0.49
N GLU A 436 -19.15 -7.86 1.42
CA GLU A 436 -20.38 -8.55 1.84
C GLU A 436 -21.23 -7.76 2.83
N LEU A 437 -20.58 -6.93 3.65
CA LEU A 437 -21.28 -6.14 4.68
C LEU A 437 -22.03 -4.94 4.12
N VAL A 438 -21.99 -4.71 2.80
CA VAL A 438 -22.66 -3.61 2.12
C VAL A 438 -23.38 -4.08 0.85
N PRO A 439 -24.48 -3.40 0.44
CA PRO A 439 -25.15 -3.70 -0.83
C PRO A 439 -24.23 -3.46 -2.03
N PRO A 440 -24.44 -4.15 -3.18
CA PRO A 440 -23.57 -4.11 -4.36
C PRO A 440 -23.20 -2.71 -4.85
N ARG A 441 -24.13 -1.75 -4.77
CA ARG A 441 -23.91 -0.35 -5.17
C ARG A 441 -22.87 0.40 -4.31
N LEU A 442 -22.62 -0.05 -3.08
CA LEU A 442 -21.70 0.58 -2.13
C LEU A 442 -20.36 -0.15 -1.99
N ARG A 443 -20.15 -1.28 -2.68
CA ARG A 443 -18.92 -2.07 -2.57
C ARG A 443 -17.65 -1.28 -2.87
N ALA A 444 -17.68 -0.43 -3.89
CA ALA A 444 -16.54 0.43 -4.23
C ALA A 444 -16.24 1.44 -3.12
N THR A 445 -17.28 2.10 -2.58
CA THR A 445 -17.15 3.08 -1.48
C THR A 445 -16.65 2.41 -0.21
N ALA A 446 -17.20 1.25 0.18
CA ALA A 446 -16.76 0.50 1.36
C ALA A 446 -15.31 0.00 1.21
N SER A 447 -14.92 -0.48 0.02
CA SER A 447 -13.54 -0.86 -0.28
C SER A 447 -12.58 0.33 -0.18
N ALA A 448 -12.99 1.52 -0.65
CA ALA A 448 -12.19 2.74 -0.48
C ALA A 448 -11.98 3.08 1.01
N VAL A 449 -13.05 3.02 1.83
CA VAL A 449 -12.95 3.25 3.28
C VAL A 449 -12.06 2.21 3.96
N TYR A 450 -12.16 0.95 3.57
CA TYR A 450 -11.27 -0.12 4.04
C TYR A 450 -9.80 0.18 3.70
N ILE A 451 -9.50 0.54 2.45
CA ILE A 451 -8.15 0.91 2.02
C ILE A 451 -7.62 2.10 2.83
N LEU A 452 -8.46 3.10 3.12
CA LEU A 452 -8.06 4.22 3.98
C LEU A 452 -7.67 3.77 5.39
N HIS A 453 -8.44 2.86 6.01
CA HIS A 453 -8.09 2.32 7.34
C HIS A 453 -6.76 1.54 7.31
N THR A 454 -6.58 0.65 6.34
CA THR A 454 -5.32 -0.12 6.21
C THR A 454 -4.13 0.78 5.87
N THR A 455 -4.36 1.86 5.14
CA THR A 455 -3.32 2.83 4.79
C THR A 455 -2.93 3.71 5.98
N PHE A 456 -3.90 4.31 6.69
CA PHE A 456 -3.58 5.22 7.80
C PHE A 456 -3.18 4.48 9.07
N LEU A 457 -3.99 3.51 9.53
CA LEU A 457 -3.68 2.74 10.74
C LEU A 457 -2.51 1.77 10.52
N GLY A 458 -2.45 1.17 9.33
CA GLY A 458 -1.42 0.18 8.99
C GLY A 458 -0.13 0.82 8.49
N LEU A 459 -0.13 1.21 7.24
CA LEU A 459 1.09 1.64 6.54
C LEU A 459 1.67 2.95 7.10
N ALA A 460 0.83 3.94 7.42
CA ALA A 460 1.34 5.22 7.91
C ALA A 460 1.80 5.16 9.38
N LEU A 461 1.02 4.53 10.26
CA LEU A 461 1.33 4.52 11.69
C LEU A 461 2.25 3.37 12.11
N GLY A 462 2.11 2.16 11.52
CA GLY A 462 2.84 0.98 11.96
C GLY A 462 4.36 1.14 11.94
N PRO A 463 4.97 1.37 10.78
CA PRO A 463 6.42 1.55 10.66
C PRO A 463 6.95 2.72 11.47
N TYR A 464 6.21 3.84 11.52
CA TYR A 464 6.58 5.02 12.31
C TYR A 464 6.56 4.73 13.81
N ALA A 465 5.52 4.06 14.31
CA ALA A 465 5.38 3.76 15.73
C ALA A 465 6.53 2.89 16.24
N VAL A 466 6.87 1.82 15.51
CA VAL A 466 8.03 0.98 15.85
C VAL A 466 9.33 1.79 15.79
N GLY A 467 9.52 2.61 14.74
CA GLY A 467 10.70 3.48 14.64
C GLY A 467 10.78 4.47 15.81
N ARG A 468 9.66 5.04 16.25
CA ARG A 468 9.63 5.95 17.40
C ARG A 468 9.91 5.22 18.72
N LEU A 469 9.33 4.03 18.90
CA LEU A 469 9.63 3.17 20.03
C LEU A 469 11.10 2.78 20.06
N SER A 470 11.71 2.47 18.90
CA SER A 470 13.14 2.15 18.81
C SER A 470 14.02 3.32 19.25
N VAL A 471 13.66 4.55 18.89
CA VAL A 471 14.35 5.75 19.38
C VAL A 471 14.19 5.93 20.89
N TYR A 472 12.99 5.65 21.42
CA TYR A 472 12.69 5.79 22.84
C TYR A 472 13.38 4.74 23.72
N THR A 473 13.35 3.48 23.28
CA THR A 473 13.95 2.34 24.03
C THR A 473 15.47 2.20 23.79
N GLY A 474 16.00 2.84 22.73
CA GLY A 474 17.38 2.63 22.28
C GLY A 474 17.60 1.26 21.63
N ASP A 475 16.56 0.41 21.48
CA ASP A 475 16.65 -0.96 20.96
C ASP A 475 15.48 -1.33 20.04
N LEU A 476 15.81 -1.77 18.82
CA LEU A 476 14.81 -2.15 17.83
C LEU A 476 14.04 -3.42 18.22
N LYS A 477 14.70 -4.38 18.85
CA LYS A 477 14.03 -5.62 19.31
C LYS A 477 12.95 -5.31 20.34
N SER A 478 13.25 -4.50 21.33
CA SER A 478 12.31 -4.05 22.36
C SER A 478 11.16 -3.27 21.75
N ALA A 479 11.41 -2.41 20.77
CA ALA A 479 10.39 -1.67 20.05
C ALA A 479 9.40 -2.59 19.30
N LEU A 480 9.93 -3.60 18.60
CA LEU A 480 9.09 -4.60 17.91
C LEU A 480 8.25 -5.40 18.89
N LEU A 481 8.82 -5.83 20.02
CA LEU A 481 8.08 -6.56 21.07
C LEU A 481 6.95 -5.70 21.67
N LEU A 482 7.21 -4.42 21.93
CA LEU A 482 6.20 -3.47 22.44
C LEU A 482 5.07 -3.19 21.44
N ALA A 483 5.30 -3.38 20.16
CA ALA A 483 4.30 -3.19 19.12
C ALA A 483 3.37 -4.43 18.94
N LEU A 484 3.80 -5.63 19.36
CA LEU A 484 3.03 -6.87 19.19
C LEU A 484 1.62 -6.83 19.82
N PRO A 485 1.38 -6.26 21.02
CA PRO A 485 0.06 -6.24 21.64
C PRO A 485 -1.04 -5.62 20.78
N VAL A 486 -0.69 -4.77 19.82
CA VAL A 486 -1.64 -4.21 18.84
C VAL A 486 -2.38 -5.32 18.08
N GLN A 487 -1.73 -6.46 17.84
CA GLN A 487 -2.37 -7.62 17.20
C GLN A 487 -3.46 -8.25 18.10
N GLY A 488 -3.29 -8.22 19.42
CA GLY A 488 -4.33 -8.65 20.37
C GLY A 488 -5.57 -7.78 20.30
N VAL A 489 -5.38 -6.46 20.20
CA VAL A 489 -6.48 -5.50 19.99
C VAL A 489 -7.18 -5.78 18.65
N ALA A 490 -6.41 -6.03 17.59
CA ALA A 490 -6.94 -6.37 16.27
C ALA A 490 -7.82 -7.64 16.34
N ALA A 491 -7.31 -8.70 16.98
CA ALA A 491 -8.05 -9.95 17.17
C ALA A 491 -9.37 -9.72 17.92
N ALA A 492 -9.34 -8.95 19.01
CA ALA A 492 -10.53 -8.62 19.79
C ALA A 492 -11.58 -7.85 18.96
N LEU A 493 -11.16 -6.83 18.19
CA LEU A 493 -12.08 -6.06 17.33
C LEU A 493 -12.68 -6.91 16.22
N LEU A 494 -11.91 -7.77 15.56
CA LEU A 494 -12.40 -8.67 14.52
C LEU A 494 -13.35 -9.72 15.11
N PHE A 495 -13.07 -10.23 16.30
CA PHE A 495 -13.97 -11.13 17.00
C PHE A 495 -15.30 -10.45 17.40
N LEU A 496 -15.24 -9.20 17.88
CA LEU A 496 -16.43 -8.40 18.17
C LEU A 496 -17.23 -8.11 16.90
N ALA A 497 -16.56 -7.82 15.79
CA ALA A 497 -17.21 -7.67 14.49
C ALA A 497 -17.96 -8.94 14.08
N ALA A 498 -17.31 -10.10 14.22
CA ALA A 498 -17.91 -11.41 13.92
C ALA A 498 -19.15 -11.69 14.78
N ARG A 499 -19.12 -11.33 16.06
CA ARG A 499 -20.27 -11.50 16.95
C ARG A 499 -21.50 -10.68 16.55
N ARG A 500 -21.30 -9.56 15.86
CA ARG A 500 -22.40 -8.67 15.40
C ARG A 500 -22.99 -9.09 14.05
N ILE A 501 -22.43 -10.09 13.38
CA ILE A 501 -23.05 -10.72 12.22
C ILE A 501 -24.05 -11.76 12.71
N PRO A 502 -25.31 -11.75 12.24
CA PRO A 502 -26.33 -12.75 12.60
C PRO A 502 -25.81 -14.18 12.36
N ARG A 503 -26.29 -15.11 13.19
CA ARG A 503 -26.15 -16.55 12.89
C ARG A 503 -27.20 -16.84 11.81
N ALA A 504 -26.80 -17.47 10.70
CA ALA A 504 -27.74 -17.95 9.70
C ALA A 504 -28.61 -19.06 10.28
#